data_2550bec7b5a2e290be9f736ca7d5ff4d
#
_entry.id   2550bec7b5a2e290be9f736ca7d5ff4d
#
_cell.length_a   1.000
_cell.length_b   1.000
_cell.length_c   1.000
_cell.angle_alpha   90.00
_cell.angle_beta   90.00
_cell.angle_gamma   90.00
#
_symmetry.space_group_name_H-M   'P 1'
#
loop_
_entity.id
_entity.type
_entity.pdbx_description
1 polymer ?
#
loop_
_entity_poly.entity_id
_entity_poly.type
_entity_poly.pdbx_seq_one_letter_code
_entity_poly.pdbx_strand_id
1 'polypeptide(L)'
;LLFNDDRVEIREASSLRGLTTIDTQNRLQAELGRETRVLTIDPAAENQVTFATILAAENASGSSGFGSVMGSKNLKAIAIRVARRERPRAACPEKLAILADTVKKLRLANFEDYGHILPGTMHLTSCYGCISGCTRWVYEAEGGNQFKAFCQAASVYLDPATRYYGDGTEANLLAERLCDKYG
;
A
#
# COMPACT_ATOMS: atom_id res chain seq x y z
N LEU A 1 2.20 -7.69 -16.85
CA LEU A 1 3.47 -7.15 -17.32
C LEU A 1 4.55 -7.52 -16.32
N LEU A 2 5.61 -8.18 -16.76
CA LEU A 2 6.74 -8.58 -15.91
C LEU A 2 8.03 -7.88 -16.39
N PHE A 3 8.65 -7.15 -15.45
CA PHE A 3 10.02 -6.66 -15.58
C PHE A 3 10.95 -7.63 -14.86
N ASN A 4 11.85 -8.26 -15.57
CA ASN A 4 12.82 -9.23 -15.04
C ASN A 4 14.22 -8.79 -15.44
N ASP A 5 14.90 -8.05 -14.56
CA ASP A 5 16.11 -7.30 -14.87
C ASP A 5 15.91 -6.40 -16.12
N ASP A 6 16.67 -6.62 -17.19
CA ASP A 6 16.59 -5.84 -18.44
C ASP A 6 15.53 -6.35 -19.43
N ARG A 7 14.75 -7.36 -19.06
CA ARG A 7 13.72 -7.94 -19.91
C ARG A 7 12.33 -7.52 -19.49
N VAL A 8 11.50 -7.19 -20.46
CA VAL A 8 10.08 -6.88 -20.26
C VAL A 8 9.25 -7.93 -20.99
N GLU A 9 8.34 -8.56 -20.28
CA GLU A 9 7.47 -9.61 -20.83
C GLU A 9 6.01 -9.22 -20.58
N ILE A 10 5.18 -9.43 -21.60
CA ILE A 10 3.72 -9.41 -21.45
C ILE A 10 3.30 -10.87 -21.35
N ARG A 11 2.65 -11.20 -20.23
CA ARG A 11 2.16 -12.55 -19.95
C ARG A 11 0.65 -12.57 -19.89
N GLU A 12 0.07 -13.69 -20.31
CA GLU A 12 -1.32 -14.02 -20.08
C GLU A 12 -1.63 -14.06 -18.58
N ALA A 13 -2.73 -13.43 -18.18
CA ALA A 13 -3.09 -13.25 -16.78
C ALA A 13 -4.55 -13.68 -16.46
N SER A 14 -5.18 -14.47 -17.31
CA SER A 14 -6.56 -14.93 -17.12
C SER A 14 -6.75 -15.68 -15.79
N SER A 15 -5.73 -16.43 -15.35
CA SER A 15 -5.74 -17.13 -14.06
C SER A 15 -5.71 -16.18 -12.83
N LEU A 16 -5.40 -14.91 -13.04
CA LEU A 16 -5.40 -13.89 -12.00
C LEU A 16 -6.68 -13.04 -12.00
N ARG A 17 -7.50 -13.17 -13.04
CA ARG A 17 -8.74 -12.40 -13.16
C ARG A 17 -9.70 -12.74 -12.02
N GLY A 18 -10.34 -11.73 -11.47
CA GLY A 18 -11.24 -11.86 -10.32
C GLY A 18 -10.55 -12.03 -8.97
N LEU A 19 -9.23 -12.25 -8.95
CA LEU A 19 -8.48 -12.29 -7.70
C LEU A 19 -8.38 -10.88 -7.10
N THR A 20 -8.40 -10.83 -5.77
CA THR A 20 -8.17 -9.59 -5.02
C THR A 20 -6.73 -9.12 -5.19
N THR A 21 -6.44 -7.89 -4.80
CA THR A 21 -5.08 -7.34 -4.84
C THR A 21 -4.10 -8.20 -4.05
N ILE A 22 -4.47 -8.58 -2.83
CA ILE A 22 -3.62 -9.35 -1.92
C ILE A 22 -3.41 -10.77 -2.46
N ASP A 23 -4.46 -11.43 -2.94
CA ASP A 23 -4.35 -12.78 -3.50
C ASP A 23 -3.51 -12.79 -4.78
N THR A 24 -3.64 -11.75 -5.61
CA THR A 24 -2.81 -11.56 -6.81
C THR A 24 -1.33 -11.38 -6.46
N GLN A 25 -1.02 -10.56 -5.46
CA GLN A 25 0.36 -10.36 -4.99
C GLN A 25 0.95 -11.67 -4.46
N ASN A 26 0.22 -12.36 -3.59
CA ASN A 26 0.67 -13.63 -3.01
C ASN A 26 0.94 -14.68 -4.08
N ARG A 27 0.04 -14.79 -5.07
CA ARG A 27 0.19 -15.75 -6.16
C ARG A 27 1.40 -15.44 -7.04
N LEU A 28 1.57 -14.19 -7.42
CA LEU A 28 2.72 -13.77 -8.22
C LEU A 28 4.04 -13.89 -7.45
N GLN A 29 4.06 -13.61 -6.16
CA GLN A 29 5.24 -13.82 -5.34
C GLN A 29 5.57 -15.31 -5.12
N ALA A 30 4.57 -16.17 -5.04
CA ALA A 30 4.78 -17.62 -4.98
C ALA A 30 5.37 -18.15 -6.29
N GLU A 31 4.94 -17.62 -7.44
CA GLU A 31 5.42 -18.05 -8.77
C GLU A 31 6.80 -17.45 -9.10
N LEU A 32 6.99 -16.15 -8.88
CA LEU A 32 8.15 -15.39 -9.35
C LEU A 32 9.25 -15.22 -8.29
N GLY A 33 8.96 -15.58 -7.05
CA GLY A 33 9.84 -15.39 -5.90
C GLY A 33 9.39 -14.24 -4.99
N ARG A 34 9.59 -14.41 -3.69
CA ARG A 34 9.16 -13.47 -2.63
C ARG A 34 9.74 -12.05 -2.76
N GLU A 35 10.88 -11.93 -3.46
CA GLU A 35 11.52 -10.65 -3.72
C GLU A 35 10.82 -9.82 -4.79
N THR A 36 9.86 -10.41 -5.53
CA THR A 36 9.11 -9.72 -6.57
C THR A 36 8.22 -8.65 -5.96
N ARG A 37 8.31 -7.44 -6.50
CA ARG A 37 7.40 -6.33 -6.15
C ARG A 37 6.27 -6.30 -7.14
N VAL A 38 5.05 -6.23 -6.64
CA VAL A 38 3.85 -6.33 -7.46
C VAL A 38 2.96 -5.12 -7.22
N LEU A 39 2.61 -4.44 -8.32
CA LEU A 39 1.53 -3.48 -8.39
C LEU A 39 0.35 -4.16 -9.06
N THR A 40 -0.82 -4.14 -8.47
CA THR A 40 -1.97 -4.87 -9.00
C THR A 40 -3.28 -4.12 -8.79
N ILE A 41 -4.28 -4.56 -9.52
CA ILE A 41 -5.66 -4.14 -9.41
C ILE A 41 -6.56 -5.29 -8.91
N ASP A 42 -7.71 -4.94 -8.44
CA ASP A 42 -8.76 -5.77 -7.88
C ASP A 42 -9.94 -5.99 -8.86
N PRO A 43 -11.00 -6.71 -8.44
CA PRO A 43 -12.19 -6.86 -9.25
C PRO A 43 -12.95 -5.56 -9.54
N ALA A 44 -12.92 -4.56 -8.64
CA ALA A 44 -13.56 -3.27 -8.91
C ALA A 44 -12.88 -2.56 -10.09
N ALA A 45 -11.56 -2.58 -10.12
CA ALA A 45 -10.79 -2.02 -11.23
C ALA A 45 -10.98 -2.81 -12.53
N GLU A 46 -11.04 -4.14 -12.48
CA GLU A 46 -11.37 -4.96 -13.66
C GLU A 46 -12.73 -4.62 -14.26
N ASN A 47 -13.68 -4.23 -13.41
CA ASN A 47 -15.03 -3.77 -13.80
C ASN A 47 -15.09 -2.26 -14.05
N GLN A 48 -13.95 -1.58 -14.10
CA GLN A 48 -13.81 -0.17 -14.43
C GLN A 48 -14.58 0.77 -13.49
N VAL A 49 -14.69 0.40 -12.22
CA VAL A 49 -15.24 1.29 -11.19
C VAL A 49 -14.38 2.55 -11.11
N THR A 50 -15.01 3.72 -11.26
CA THR A 50 -14.31 4.99 -11.49
C THR A 50 -13.35 5.41 -10.39
N PHE A 51 -13.56 4.97 -9.17
CA PHE A 51 -12.70 5.27 -8.01
C PHE A 51 -11.79 4.09 -7.60
N ALA A 52 -11.78 3.01 -8.37
CA ALA A 52 -10.96 1.83 -8.07
C ALA A 52 -9.48 2.17 -7.89
N THR A 53 -8.86 1.51 -6.94
CA THR A 53 -7.48 1.77 -6.52
C THR A 53 -6.48 0.81 -7.18
N ILE A 54 -5.23 1.12 -7.04
CA ILE A 54 -4.11 0.20 -7.29
C ILE A 54 -3.42 -0.10 -5.95
N LEU A 55 -2.95 -1.33 -5.78
CA LEU A 55 -2.20 -1.71 -4.59
C LEU A 55 -0.80 -2.20 -4.97
N ALA A 56 0.21 -1.60 -4.35
CA ALA A 56 1.59 -2.05 -4.45
C ALA A 56 1.98 -2.91 -3.24
N ALA A 57 3.13 -3.54 -3.34
CA ALA A 57 3.73 -4.24 -2.20
C ALA A 57 3.81 -3.34 -0.97
N GLU A 58 3.69 -3.97 0.22
CA GLU A 58 3.68 -3.26 1.51
C GLU A 58 2.45 -2.35 1.70
N ASN A 59 1.34 -2.72 1.07
CA ASN A 59 0.05 -2.04 1.18
C ASN A 59 0.08 -0.54 0.80
N ALA A 60 0.98 -0.14 -0.10
CA ALA A 60 0.96 1.18 -0.67
C ALA A 60 -0.12 1.27 -1.75
N SER A 61 -1.13 2.08 -1.53
CA SER A 61 -2.26 2.24 -2.44
C SER A 61 -2.18 3.55 -3.23
N GLY A 62 -2.66 3.51 -4.45
CA GLY A 62 -2.92 4.69 -5.27
C GLY A 62 -4.41 4.83 -5.52
N SER A 63 -4.98 5.97 -5.11
CA SER A 63 -6.40 6.28 -5.23
C SER A 63 -6.73 7.04 -6.52
N SER A 64 -7.92 7.64 -6.57
CA SER A 64 -8.37 8.51 -7.67
C SER A 64 -8.57 7.81 -9.03
N GLY A 65 -8.97 6.54 -9.01
CA GLY A 65 -9.34 5.81 -10.21
C GLY A 65 -8.17 5.25 -11.02
N PHE A 66 -6.96 5.23 -10.47
CA PHE A 66 -5.81 4.60 -11.16
C PHE A 66 -6.06 3.12 -11.47
N GLY A 67 -6.81 2.42 -10.62
CA GLY A 67 -7.20 1.04 -10.87
C GLY A 67 -8.04 0.89 -12.14
N SER A 68 -9.03 1.75 -12.36
CA SER A 68 -9.88 1.69 -13.55
C SER A 68 -9.09 1.99 -14.84
N VAL A 69 -8.03 2.80 -14.77
CA VAL A 69 -7.13 3.03 -15.91
C VAL A 69 -6.38 1.75 -16.27
N MET A 70 -5.87 1.00 -15.30
CA MET A 70 -5.25 -0.30 -15.57
C MET A 70 -6.29 -1.31 -16.07
N GLY A 71 -7.48 -1.35 -15.46
CA GLY A 71 -8.58 -2.22 -15.87
C GLY A 71 -9.02 -1.98 -17.30
N SER A 72 -9.16 -0.73 -17.74
CA SER A 72 -9.52 -0.36 -19.12
C SER A 72 -8.50 -0.84 -20.16
N LYS A 73 -7.28 -1.10 -19.73
CA LYS A 73 -6.19 -1.63 -20.57
C LYS A 73 -6.00 -3.14 -20.44
N ASN A 74 -6.90 -3.83 -19.73
CA ASN A 74 -6.78 -5.24 -19.37
C ASN A 74 -5.41 -5.57 -18.70
N LEU A 75 -4.88 -4.63 -17.93
CA LEU A 75 -3.61 -4.78 -17.24
C LEU A 75 -3.84 -5.15 -15.77
N LYS A 76 -3.81 -6.46 -15.45
CA LYS A 76 -4.06 -6.97 -14.09
C LYS A 76 -2.95 -6.61 -13.11
N ALA A 77 -1.70 -6.76 -13.52
CA ALA A 77 -0.57 -6.52 -12.63
C ALA A 77 0.70 -6.09 -13.37
N ILE A 78 1.55 -5.36 -12.66
CA ILE A 78 2.92 -5.09 -13.04
C ILE A 78 3.79 -5.74 -11.97
N ALA A 79 4.60 -6.71 -12.36
CA ALA A 79 5.54 -7.40 -11.49
C ALA A 79 6.96 -6.98 -11.84
N ILE A 80 7.76 -6.69 -10.83
CA ILE A 80 9.16 -6.27 -10.97
C ILE A 80 10.02 -7.22 -10.15
N ARG A 81 10.89 -7.92 -10.83
CA ARG A 81 11.89 -8.80 -10.26
C ARG A 81 13.28 -8.34 -10.72
N VAL A 82 14.16 -8.05 -9.79
CA VAL A 82 15.53 -7.63 -10.07
C VAL A 82 16.50 -8.43 -9.21
N ALA A 83 17.58 -8.90 -9.84
CA ALA A 83 18.62 -9.66 -9.13
C ALA A 83 19.42 -8.75 -8.17
N ARG A 84 19.60 -7.48 -8.55
CA ARG A 84 20.37 -6.52 -7.77
C ARG A 84 19.58 -5.23 -7.53
N ARG A 85 19.43 -4.87 -6.29
CA ARG A 85 18.83 -3.58 -5.89
C ARG A 85 19.92 -2.54 -5.70
N GLU A 86 19.93 -1.54 -6.56
CA GLU A 86 20.79 -0.37 -6.40
C GLU A 86 19.98 0.80 -5.84
N ARG A 87 20.52 1.45 -4.82
CA ARG A 87 19.92 2.69 -4.33
C ARG A 87 20.28 3.83 -5.28
N PRO A 88 19.31 4.66 -5.67
CA PRO A 88 19.59 5.86 -6.44
C PRO A 88 20.62 6.72 -5.70
N ARG A 89 21.61 7.20 -6.41
CA ARG A 89 22.60 8.13 -5.85
C ARG A 89 22.07 9.54 -5.96
N ALA A 90 22.07 10.27 -4.85
CA ALA A 90 21.73 11.68 -4.88
C ALA A 90 22.79 12.45 -5.69
N ALA A 91 22.33 13.37 -6.56
CA ALA A 91 23.24 14.22 -7.33
C ALA A 91 24.11 15.11 -6.42
N CYS A 92 23.57 15.53 -5.26
CA CYS A 92 24.29 16.26 -4.23
C CYS A 92 23.87 15.77 -2.85
N PRO A 93 24.55 14.74 -2.28
CA PRO A 93 24.17 14.13 -1.00
C PRO A 93 24.13 15.12 0.16
N GLU A 94 25.07 16.06 0.21
CA GLU A 94 25.15 17.07 1.28
C GLU A 94 23.95 18.01 1.27
N LYS A 95 23.57 18.54 0.11
CA LYS A 95 22.39 19.39 -0.02
C LYS A 95 21.10 18.61 0.30
N LEU A 96 21.03 17.35 -0.09
CA LEU A 96 19.90 16.50 0.24
C LEU A 96 19.79 16.28 1.74
N ALA A 97 20.91 16.07 2.44
CA ALA A 97 20.93 15.89 3.90
C ALA A 97 20.45 17.16 4.63
N ILE A 98 20.92 18.34 4.22
CA ILE A 98 20.49 19.63 4.78
C ILE A 98 18.98 19.84 4.54
N LEU A 99 18.50 19.57 3.33
CA LEU A 99 17.09 19.70 3.00
C LEU A 99 16.24 18.72 3.80
N ALA A 100 16.69 17.47 3.95
CA ALA A 100 16.02 16.46 4.75
C ALA A 100 15.88 16.89 6.21
N ASP A 101 16.93 17.44 6.82
CA ASP A 101 16.91 17.96 8.18
C ASP A 101 15.95 19.16 8.32
N THR A 102 15.96 20.05 7.34
CA THR A 102 15.02 21.18 7.29
C THR A 102 13.56 20.70 7.23
N VAL A 103 13.24 19.75 6.35
CA VAL A 103 11.89 19.19 6.22
C VAL A 103 11.45 18.49 7.50
N LYS A 104 12.37 17.76 8.18
CA LYS A 104 12.06 17.14 9.48
C LYS A 104 11.70 18.16 10.57
N LYS A 105 12.39 19.31 10.57
CA LYS A 105 12.10 20.40 11.52
C LYS A 105 10.78 21.11 11.21
N LEU A 106 10.39 21.16 9.94
CA LEU A 106 9.10 21.73 9.49
C LEU A 106 7.93 20.76 9.71
N ARG A 107 8.17 19.54 10.12
CA ARG A 107 7.11 18.57 10.43
C ARG A 107 6.23 19.17 11.52
N LEU A 108 5.00 19.48 11.15
CA LEU A 108 4.03 20.04 12.06
C LEU A 108 3.82 19.05 13.23
N ALA A 109 4.07 19.52 14.44
CA ALA A 109 3.93 18.75 15.67
C ALA A 109 2.46 18.33 15.98
N ASN A 110 1.52 18.71 15.13
CA ASN A 110 0.08 18.61 15.32
C ASN A 110 -0.58 17.45 14.55
N PHE A 111 0.19 16.50 14.01
CA PHE A 111 -0.43 15.23 13.66
C PHE A 111 -0.79 14.54 14.98
N GLU A 112 -2.07 14.49 15.27
CA GLU A 112 -2.59 13.72 16.37
C GLU A 112 -1.98 12.32 16.30
N ASP A 113 -1.39 11.91 17.42
CA ASP A 113 -0.81 10.59 17.53
C ASP A 113 -1.94 9.58 17.71
N TYR A 114 -2.46 9.08 16.60
CA TYR A 114 -3.51 8.05 16.62
C TYR A 114 -2.98 6.68 17.10
N GLY A 115 -1.67 6.56 17.35
CA GLY A 115 -1.05 5.32 17.84
C GLY A 115 -1.60 4.83 19.18
N HIS A 116 -2.25 5.68 19.95
CA HIS A 116 -2.88 5.32 21.23
C HIS A 116 -4.31 4.77 21.07
N ILE A 117 -4.90 4.85 19.88
CA ILE A 117 -6.31 4.49 19.66
C ILE A 117 -6.47 3.00 19.42
N LEU A 118 -5.46 2.34 18.87
CA LEU A 118 -5.51 0.91 18.54
C LEU A 118 -4.71 0.10 19.57
N PRO A 119 -5.30 -0.93 20.17
CA PRO A 119 -4.57 -1.83 21.05
C PRO A 119 -3.57 -2.67 20.24
N GLY A 120 -2.38 -2.90 20.78
CA GLY A 120 -1.37 -3.75 20.16
C GLY A 120 -0.09 -3.02 19.76
N THR A 121 0.77 -3.72 19.05
CA THR A 121 2.05 -3.17 18.60
C THR A 121 1.86 -2.42 17.30
N MET A 122 2.13 -1.12 17.33
CA MET A 122 2.09 -0.27 16.15
C MET A 122 3.43 0.39 15.92
N HIS A 123 3.84 0.49 14.66
CA HIS A 123 5.01 1.24 14.29
C HIS A 123 4.74 2.17 13.11
N LEU A 124 5.31 3.37 13.17
CA LEU A 124 5.21 4.34 12.10
C LEU A 124 6.05 3.88 10.92
N THR A 125 5.49 3.91 9.73
CA THR A 125 6.21 3.63 8.49
C THR A 125 6.10 4.79 7.51
N SER A 126 7.02 4.85 6.56
CA SER A 126 7.00 5.86 5.51
C SER A 126 7.24 5.23 4.15
N CYS A 127 6.72 5.84 3.11
CA CYS A 127 6.99 5.43 1.74
C CYS A 127 8.48 5.61 1.41
N TYR A 128 8.97 4.81 0.47
CA TYR A 128 10.35 4.90 0.01
C TYR A 128 10.69 6.33 -0.45
N GLY A 129 11.78 6.87 0.09
CA GLY A 129 12.24 8.22 -0.22
C GLY A 129 11.49 9.35 0.51
N CYS A 130 10.49 9.04 1.33
CA CYS A 130 9.79 10.04 2.12
C CYS A 130 10.60 10.43 3.37
N ILE A 131 10.90 11.71 3.51
CA ILE A 131 11.71 12.25 4.60
C ILE A 131 10.89 12.46 5.87
N SER A 132 9.63 12.91 5.73
CA SER A 132 8.80 13.30 6.87
C SER A 132 7.89 12.19 7.37
N GLY A 133 7.54 11.23 6.50
CA GLY A 133 6.47 10.29 6.78
C GLY A 133 5.09 10.97 6.85
N CYS A 134 4.05 10.20 6.87
CA CYS A 134 2.71 10.63 7.23
C CYS A 134 2.24 9.80 8.43
N THR A 135 0.99 9.97 8.86
CA THR A 135 0.39 9.13 9.90
C THR A 135 0.07 7.73 9.39
N ARG A 136 1.07 7.06 8.82
CA ARG A 136 0.95 5.70 8.32
C ARG A 136 1.53 4.73 9.33
N TRP A 137 0.65 4.02 10.00
CA TRP A 137 1.00 3.02 10.99
C TRP A 137 0.87 1.62 10.39
N VAL A 138 1.71 0.73 10.81
CA VAL A 138 1.53 -0.70 10.62
C VAL A 138 1.19 -1.29 11.98
N TYR A 139 0.03 -1.91 12.03
CA TYR A 139 -0.48 -2.61 13.20
C TYR A 139 -0.15 -4.10 13.07
N GLU A 140 0.38 -4.68 14.11
CA GLU A 140 0.61 -6.12 14.21
C GLU A 140 -0.45 -6.74 15.10
N ALA A 141 -1.35 -7.52 14.49
CA ALA A 141 -2.38 -8.26 15.20
C ALA A 141 -1.82 -9.53 15.83
N GLU A 142 -2.57 -10.09 16.77
CA GLU A 142 -2.27 -11.42 17.31
C GLU A 142 -2.16 -12.44 16.18
N GLY A 143 -1.06 -13.20 16.15
CA GLY A 143 -0.75 -14.13 15.06
C GLY A 143 0.23 -13.60 14.01
N GLY A 144 0.79 -12.41 14.19
CA GLY A 144 1.86 -11.83 13.33
C GLY A 144 1.37 -11.27 12.00
N ASN A 145 0.06 -11.15 11.80
CA ASN A 145 -0.48 -10.49 10.63
C ASN A 145 -0.32 -8.97 10.75
N GLN A 146 0.24 -8.36 9.73
CA GLN A 146 0.41 -6.91 9.68
C GLN A 146 -0.66 -6.26 8.81
N PHE A 147 -1.21 -5.16 9.32
CA PHE A 147 -2.21 -4.35 8.62
C PHE A 147 -1.75 -2.90 8.60
N LYS A 148 -2.00 -2.23 7.50
CA LYS A 148 -1.85 -0.79 7.45
C LYS A 148 -3.02 -0.17 8.23
N ALA A 149 -2.70 0.58 9.29
CA ALA A 149 -3.68 1.27 10.13
C ALA A 149 -3.58 2.76 9.86
N PHE A 150 -3.65 3.35 8.88
CA PHE A 150 -3.73 4.79 8.59
C PHE A 150 -3.28 5.17 7.19
N CYS A 151 -4.19 5.37 6.46
CA CYS A 151 -4.40 6.43 5.52
C CYS A 151 -5.77 7.02 5.88
N GLN A 152 -6.36 7.84 5.07
CA GLN A 152 -7.69 8.45 5.31
C GLN A 152 -8.78 7.47 5.78
N ALA A 153 -8.64 6.18 5.45
CA ALA A 153 -9.61 5.14 5.79
C ALA A 153 -9.79 4.97 7.30
N ALA A 154 -8.73 4.96 8.10
CA ALA A 154 -8.84 4.75 9.54
C ALA A 154 -9.54 5.91 10.23
N SER A 155 -9.22 7.17 9.88
CA SER A 155 -9.90 8.33 10.42
C SER A 155 -11.36 8.44 9.96
N VAL A 156 -11.73 7.79 8.84
CA VAL A 156 -13.11 7.81 8.35
C VAL A 156 -13.98 6.73 9.01
N TYR A 157 -13.43 5.55 9.27
CA TYR A 157 -14.24 4.43 9.75
C TYR A 157 -14.28 4.30 11.26
N LEU A 158 -13.23 4.72 11.98
CA LEU A 158 -13.13 4.50 13.42
C LEU A 158 -14.25 5.17 14.21
N ASP A 159 -14.52 6.44 13.97
CA ASP A 159 -15.55 7.20 14.67
C ASP A 159 -16.97 6.63 14.48
N PRO A 160 -17.44 6.37 13.23
CA PRO A 160 -18.73 5.73 13.03
C PRO A 160 -18.81 4.33 13.63
N ALA A 161 -17.76 3.53 13.53
CA ALA A 161 -17.71 2.20 14.12
C ALA A 161 -17.79 2.26 15.65
N THR A 162 -17.06 3.18 16.29
CA THR A 162 -17.10 3.38 17.73
C THR A 162 -18.48 3.82 18.22
N ARG A 163 -19.14 4.73 17.49
CA ARG A 163 -20.51 5.18 17.81
C ARG A 163 -21.53 4.05 17.74
N TYR A 164 -21.35 3.12 16.81
CA TYR A 164 -22.29 2.03 16.58
C TYR A 164 -22.03 0.80 17.45
N TYR A 165 -20.78 0.42 17.65
CA TYR A 165 -20.39 -0.82 18.33
C TYR A 165 -19.88 -0.59 19.76
N GLY A 166 -19.62 0.65 20.17
CA GLY A 166 -18.96 0.99 21.44
C GLY A 166 -17.43 0.89 21.36
N ASP A 167 -16.89 -0.16 20.70
CA ASP A 167 -15.49 -0.29 20.29
C ASP A 167 -15.44 -0.47 18.77
N GLY A 168 -14.86 0.49 18.08
CA GLY A 168 -14.79 0.51 16.62
C GLY A 168 -13.53 -0.12 16.02
N THR A 169 -12.59 -0.58 16.86
CA THR A 169 -11.24 -0.98 16.41
C THR A 169 -11.29 -2.11 15.40
N GLU A 170 -11.97 -3.20 15.71
CA GLU A 170 -12.04 -4.37 14.83
C GLU A 170 -12.77 -4.06 13.53
N ALA A 171 -13.89 -3.36 13.61
CA ALA A 171 -14.68 -2.96 12.43
C ALA A 171 -13.86 -2.01 11.52
N ASN A 172 -13.12 -1.08 12.10
CA ASN A 172 -12.23 -0.17 11.36
C ASN A 172 -11.13 -0.93 10.62
N LEU A 173 -10.42 -1.83 11.30
CA LEU A 173 -9.36 -2.64 10.70
C LEU A 173 -9.89 -3.54 9.57
N LEU A 174 -11.09 -4.12 9.77
CA LEU A 174 -11.74 -4.92 8.74
C LEU A 174 -12.13 -4.07 7.53
N ALA A 175 -12.70 -2.89 7.73
CA ALA A 175 -13.07 -1.99 6.64
C ALA A 175 -11.84 -1.58 5.82
N GLU A 176 -10.75 -1.22 6.48
CA GLU A 176 -9.50 -0.86 5.81
C GLU A 176 -8.92 -2.03 5.00
N ARG A 177 -8.92 -3.23 5.57
CA ARG A 177 -8.49 -4.45 4.87
C ARG A 177 -9.35 -4.76 3.65
N LEU A 178 -10.67 -4.56 3.74
CA LEU A 178 -11.57 -4.78 2.62
C LEU A 178 -11.32 -3.75 1.50
N CYS A 179 -11.06 -2.49 1.85
CA CYS A 179 -10.67 -1.48 0.86
C CYS A 179 -9.35 -1.84 0.15
N ASP A 180 -8.34 -2.27 0.89
CA ASP A 180 -7.07 -2.70 0.28
C ASP A 180 -7.25 -3.95 -0.60
N LYS A 181 -8.18 -4.82 -0.26
CA LYS A 181 -8.41 -6.10 -0.93
C LYS A 181 -9.24 -5.98 -2.21
N TYR A 182 -10.27 -5.15 -2.16
CA TYR A 182 -11.28 -5.05 -3.22
C TYR A 182 -11.32 -3.70 -3.95
N GLY A 183 -10.53 -2.71 -3.54
CA GLY A 183 -10.39 -1.39 -4.16
C GLY A 183 -11.23 -0.29 -3.54
#